data_fde81d33c3574563c46b1d53ab657fdc
#
_entry.id   fde81d33c3574563c46b1d53ab657fdc
#
_cell.length_a   1.000
_cell.length_b   1.000
_cell.length_c   1.000
_cell.angle_alpha   90.00
_cell.angle_beta   90.00
_cell.angle_gamma   90.00
#
_symmetry.space_group_name_H-M   'P 1'
#
loop_
_entity.id
_entity.type
_entity.pdbx_description
1 polymer ?
#
loop_
_entity_poly.entity_id
_entity_poly.type
_entity_poly.pdbx_seq_one_letter_code
_entity_poly.pdbx_strand_id
1 'polypeptide(L)'
;MNQKIALVVYPEFSFQEIGNLSSLFRWGFDTRTVVVSGDKNPVRSEEGFAILPDITYEEFCVEEYDCLILPGCSDIRQSIRDEKLMEFLRGLEGNETFPIGAICAGPIYLAKAGLLKDKKFTNSMYLEMNERLPFIDMENIRYQPVVEDGNVITAQGDAYRLFAVAMARKVGY
;
A
#
# COMPACT_ATOMS: atom_id res chain seq x y z
N MET A 1 15.90 -11.72 -5.63
CA MET A 1 15.44 -10.66 -4.71
C MET A 1 16.28 -9.42 -4.99
N ASN A 2 15.61 -8.27 -5.16
CA ASN A 2 16.27 -7.00 -5.50
C ASN A 2 16.81 -6.26 -4.28
N GLN A 3 16.46 -6.72 -3.08
CA GLN A 3 16.76 -6.08 -1.79
C GLN A 3 16.27 -4.63 -1.72
N LYS A 4 15.15 -4.37 -2.42
CA LYS A 4 14.45 -3.09 -2.43
C LYS A 4 12.94 -3.30 -2.35
N ILE A 5 12.29 -2.55 -1.48
CA ILE A 5 10.83 -2.43 -1.46
C ILE A 5 10.43 -1.00 -1.83
N ALA A 6 9.35 -0.84 -2.58
CA ALA A 6 8.79 0.45 -2.92
C ALA A 6 7.70 0.82 -1.91
N LEU A 7 7.81 1.99 -1.32
CA LEU A 7 6.84 2.55 -0.40
C LEU A 7 6.19 3.78 -1.03
N VAL A 8 4.91 3.68 -1.33
CA VAL A 8 4.14 4.83 -1.84
C VAL A 8 3.79 5.75 -0.69
N VAL A 9 4.02 7.06 -0.87
CA VAL A 9 3.58 8.09 0.08
C VAL A 9 2.73 9.14 -0.65
N TYR A 10 1.70 9.59 0.03
CA TYR A 10 0.75 10.63 -0.39
C TYR A 10 0.33 11.46 0.83
N PRO A 11 -0.26 12.65 0.66
CA PRO A 11 -0.63 13.52 1.77
C PRO A 11 -1.37 12.77 2.89
N GLU A 12 -0.96 13.03 4.14
CA GLU A 12 -1.54 12.45 5.36
C GLU A 12 -1.38 10.93 5.49
N PHE A 13 -0.41 10.32 4.81
CA PHE A 13 -0.12 8.88 4.98
C PHE A 13 0.26 8.56 6.44
N SER A 14 -0.07 7.35 6.92
CA SER A 14 0.27 6.90 8.26
C SER A 14 1.69 6.33 8.31
N PHE A 15 2.58 7.02 8.99
CA PHE A 15 3.95 6.53 9.22
C PHE A 15 3.98 5.35 10.20
N GLN A 16 3.10 5.34 11.20
CA GLN A 16 3.00 4.26 12.18
C GLN A 16 2.79 2.89 11.52
N GLU A 17 1.97 2.83 10.49
CA GLU A 17 1.59 1.58 9.82
C GLU A 17 2.75 0.94 9.04
N ILE A 18 3.73 1.75 8.62
CA ILE A 18 4.84 1.31 7.79
C ILE A 18 6.19 1.26 8.53
N GLY A 19 6.31 1.93 9.67
CA GLY A 19 7.57 1.99 10.42
C GLY A 19 8.06 0.61 10.86
N ASN A 20 7.16 -0.26 11.30
CA ASN A 20 7.47 -1.63 11.71
C ASN A 20 7.92 -2.50 10.52
N LEU A 21 7.22 -2.38 9.38
CA LEU A 21 7.55 -3.07 8.14
C LEU A 21 8.93 -2.64 7.64
N SER A 22 9.19 -1.34 7.53
CA SER A 22 10.46 -0.80 7.05
C SER A 22 11.62 -1.23 7.96
N SER A 23 11.42 -1.26 9.29
CA SER A 23 12.41 -1.76 10.24
C SER A 23 12.68 -3.26 10.07
N LEU A 24 11.64 -4.08 9.91
CA LEU A 24 11.78 -5.52 9.68
C LEU A 24 12.58 -5.80 8.40
N PHE A 25 12.23 -5.14 7.31
CA PHE A 25 12.92 -5.31 6.03
C PHE A 25 14.37 -4.84 6.12
N ARG A 26 14.62 -3.68 6.73
CA ARG A 26 15.98 -3.13 6.85
C ARG A 26 16.90 -3.98 7.74
N TRP A 27 16.46 -4.31 8.94
CA TRP A 27 17.31 -4.97 9.94
C TRP A 27 17.25 -6.48 9.89
N GLY A 28 16.11 -7.05 9.47
CA GLY A 28 15.93 -8.49 9.33
C GLY A 28 16.53 -9.05 8.04
N PHE A 29 16.44 -8.30 6.94
CA PHE A 29 16.74 -8.81 5.60
C PHE A 29 17.67 -7.94 4.77
N ASP A 30 18.24 -6.89 5.36
CA ASP A 30 19.12 -5.90 4.70
C ASP A 30 18.51 -5.29 3.42
N THR A 31 17.18 -5.09 3.44
CA THR A 31 16.41 -4.57 2.31
C THR A 31 16.22 -3.07 2.44
N ARG A 32 16.46 -2.34 1.35
CA ARG A 32 16.25 -0.89 1.29
C ARG A 32 14.81 -0.54 0.99
N THR A 33 14.24 0.42 1.74
CA THR A 33 12.98 1.08 1.38
C THR A 33 13.27 2.25 0.44
N VAL A 34 12.57 2.29 -0.70
CA VAL A 34 12.59 3.40 -1.66
C VAL A 34 11.22 4.07 -1.62
N VAL A 35 11.21 5.36 -1.34
CA VAL A 35 9.99 6.15 -1.20
C VAL A 35 9.56 6.68 -2.56
N VAL A 36 8.31 6.42 -2.93
CA VAL A 36 7.72 6.73 -4.24
C VAL A 36 6.53 7.67 -4.07
N SER A 37 6.46 8.75 -4.86
CA SER A 37 5.34 9.70 -4.84
C SER A 37 5.07 10.31 -6.22
N GLY A 38 4.04 11.16 -6.33
CA GLY A 38 3.69 11.84 -7.59
C GLY A 38 4.71 12.90 -8.05
N ASP A 39 5.50 13.41 -7.12
CA ASP A 39 6.63 14.31 -7.37
C ASP A 39 7.70 14.16 -6.26
N LYS A 40 8.77 14.96 -6.33
CA LYS A 40 9.87 14.93 -5.34
C LYS A 40 9.74 15.96 -4.23
N ASN A 41 8.57 16.59 -4.08
CA ASN A 41 8.33 17.47 -2.94
C ASN A 41 8.14 16.67 -1.64
N PRO A 42 8.52 17.23 -0.47
CA PRO A 42 8.28 16.55 0.80
C PRO A 42 6.78 16.27 1.02
N VAL A 43 6.46 15.03 1.34
CA VAL A 43 5.11 14.58 1.68
C VAL A 43 4.98 14.51 3.19
N ARG A 44 3.92 15.11 3.74
CA ARG A 44 3.66 15.13 5.18
C ARG A 44 2.77 13.97 5.60
N SER A 45 3.22 13.21 6.61
CA SER A 45 2.41 12.16 7.24
C SER A 45 1.36 12.75 8.20
N GLU A 46 0.39 11.93 8.58
CA GLU A 46 -0.65 12.32 9.57
C GLU A 46 -0.05 12.64 10.95
N GLU A 47 1.09 12.04 11.30
CA GLU A 47 1.82 12.33 12.53
C GLU A 47 2.68 13.61 12.43
N GLY A 48 2.73 14.27 11.27
CA GLY A 48 3.44 15.53 11.04
C GLY A 48 4.88 15.38 10.52
N PHE A 49 5.37 14.17 10.26
CA PHE A 49 6.68 13.95 9.66
C PHE A 49 6.67 14.33 8.18
N ALA A 50 7.73 15.00 7.73
CA ALA A 50 7.95 15.27 6.31
C ALA A 50 8.91 14.22 5.75
N ILE A 51 8.46 13.49 4.75
CA ILE A 51 9.27 12.47 4.05
C ILE A 51 9.59 12.98 2.65
N LEU A 52 10.84 12.90 2.26
CA LEU A 52 11.29 13.24 0.92
C LEU A 52 11.24 11.99 0.03
N PRO A 53 10.48 11.99 -1.08
CA PRO A 53 10.49 10.88 -2.02
C PRO A 53 11.85 10.68 -2.69
N ASP A 54 12.26 9.42 -2.85
CA ASP A 54 13.46 9.05 -3.62
C ASP A 54 13.20 9.15 -5.13
N ILE A 55 12.02 8.68 -5.57
CA ILE A 55 11.61 8.61 -6.98
C ILE A 55 10.15 9.03 -7.16
N THR A 56 9.79 9.37 -8.41
CA THR A 56 8.40 9.61 -8.83
C THR A 56 7.75 8.34 -9.35
N TYR A 57 6.40 8.36 -9.55
CA TYR A 57 5.67 7.26 -10.19
C TYR A 57 6.20 6.95 -11.59
N GLU A 58 6.64 7.97 -12.33
CA GLU A 58 7.17 7.84 -13.69
C GLU A 58 8.56 7.17 -13.72
N GLU A 59 9.34 7.32 -12.63
CA GLU A 59 10.67 6.71 -12.48
C GLU A 59 10.60 5.27 -11.94
N PHE A 60 9.42 4.80 -11.52
CA PHE A 60 9.24 3.48 -10.94
C PHE A 60 9.33 2.37 -12.01
N CYS A 61 10.14 1.36 -11.75
CA CYS A 61 10.29 0.17 -12.60
C CYS A 61 10.05 -1.08 -11.74
N VAL A 62 8.96 -1.80 -12.00
CA VAL A 62 8.48 -2.91 -11.16
C VAL A 62 9.54 -4.00 -10.96
N GLU A 63 10.39 -4.25 -11.97
CA GLU A 63 11.44 -5.26 -11.94
C GLU A 63 12.57 -4.96 -10.95
N GLU A 64 12.66 -3.72 -10.47
CA GLU A 64 13.69 -3.31 -9.50
C GLU A 64 13.30 -3.56 -8.04
N TYR A 65 12.05 -3.95 -7.78
CA TYR A 65 11.52 -4.07 -6.42
C TYR A 65 11.01 -5.46 -6.13
N ASP A 66 11.08 -5.84 -4.86
CA ASP A 66 10.52 -7.10 -4.36
C ASP A 66 9.02 -6.98 -4.04
N CYS A 67 8.54 -5.78 -3.72
CA CYS A 67 7.11 -5.47 -3.53
C CYS A 67 6.81 -3.97 -3.53
N LEU A 68 5.53 -3.64 -3.63
CA LEU A 68 4.97 -2.30 -3.41
C LEU A 68 4.15 -2.26 -2.12
N ILE A 69 4.30 -1.19 -1.34
CA ILE A 69 3.56 -0.97 -0.08
C ILE A 69 2.78 0.34 -0.15
N LEU A 70 1.48 0.27 0.20
CA LEU A 70 0.60 1.42 0.36
C LEU A 70 0.16 1.52 1.83
N PRO A 71 0.54 2.57 2.57
CA PRO A 71 0.02 2.85 3.91
C PRO A 71 -1.45 3.29 3.87
N GLY A 72 -2.06 3.44 5.03
CA GLY A 72 -3.28 4.21 5.18
C GLY A 72 -3.02 5.72 5.24
N CYS A 73 -4.06 6.47 5.49
CA CYS A 73 -4.00 7.90 5.73
C CYS A 73 -5.22 8.38 6.54
N SER A 74 -5.08 9.50 7.24
CA SER A 74 -6.17 10.09 8.02
C SER A 74 -7.29 10.66 7.14
N ASP A 75 -6.96 11.13 5.94
CA ASP A 75 -7.92 11.71 5.00
C ASP A 75 -7.67 11.27 3.55
N ILE A 76 -8.53 10.39 3.05
CA ILE A 76 -8.45 9.89 1.67
C ILE A 76 -8.92 10.88 0.61
N ARG A 77 -9.61 11.99 1.00
CA ARG A 77 -10.34 12.84 0.04
C ARG A 77 -9.45 13.51 -0.99
N GLN A 78 -8.21 13.80 -0.65
CA GLN A 78 -7.24 14.38 -1.58
C GLN A 78 -6.61 13.29 -2.46
N SER A 79 -5.99 12.29 -1.85
CA SER A 79 -5.22 11.26 -2.55
C SER A 79 -6.09 10.32 -3.38
N ILE A 80 -7.35 10.08 -2.99
CA ILE A 80 -8.28 9.28 -3.81
C ILE A 80 -8.64 9.94 -5.15
N ARG A 81 -8.45 11.27 -5.27
CA ARG A 81 -8.69 12.07 -6.49
C ARG A 81 -7.42 12.32 -7.30
N ASP A 82 -6.28 11.88 -6.80
CA ASP A 82 -5.01 12.02 -7.50
C ASP A 82 -4.95 11.04 -8.68
N GLU A 83 -5.17 11.56 -9.89
CA GLU A 83 -5.15 10.73 -11.11
C GLU A 83 -3.75 10.17 -11.40
N LYS A 84 -2.66 10.84 -11.01
CA LYS A 84 -1.30 10.29 -11.16
C LYS A 84 -1.12 9.02 -10.32
N LEU A 85 -1.60 9.05 -9.06
CA LEU A 85 -1.60 7.86 -8.21
C LEU A 85 -2.46 6.74 -8.82
N MET A 86 -3.64 7.08 -9.32
CA MET A 86 -4.53 6.09 -9.92
C MET A 86 -3.95 5.49 -11.20
N GLU A 87 -3.36 6.29 -12.07
CA GLU A 87 -2.68 5.82 -13.30
C GLU A 87 -1.48 4.92 -12.96
N PHE A 88 -0.67 5.32 -12.00
CA PHE A 88 0.44 4.52 -11.50
C PHE A 88 -0.02 3.14 -11.02
N LEU A 89 -1.06 3.08 -10.19
CA LEU A 89 -1.60 1.82 -9.68
C LEU A 89 -2.23 0.97 -10.80
N ARG A 90 -2.99 1.57 -11.74
CA ARG A 90 -3.54 0.84 -12.91
C ARG A 90 -2.44 0.24 -13.77
N GLY A 91 -1.27 0.86 -13.85
CA GLY A 91 -0.10 0.34 -14.55
C GLY A 91 0.41 -1.00 -14.01
N LEU A 92 -0.02 -1.41 -12.81
CA LEU A 92 0.30 -2.71 -12.22
C LEU A 92 -0.74 -3.80 -12.55
N GLU A 93 -1.83 -3.46 -13.24
CA GLU A 93 -2.86 -4.43 -13.64
C GLU A 93 -2.26 -5.53 -14.51
N GLY A 94 -2.67 -6.77 -14.26
CA GLY A 94 -2.16 -7.94 -14.98
C GLY A 94 -0.81 -8.48 -14.48
N ASN A 95 -0.11 -7.77 -13.60
CA ASN A 95 1.08 -8.31 -12.95
C ASN A 95 0.70 -9.09 -11.68
N GLU A 96 0.29 -10.34 -11.85
CA GLU A 96 -0.19 -11.17 -10.74
C GLU A 96 0.94 -11.80 -9.91
N THR A 97 2.18 -11.61 -10.28
CA THR A 97 3.34 -12.15 -9.56
C THR A 97 4.03 -11.13 -8.67
N PHE A 98 3.85 -9.84 -8.93
CA PHE A 98 4.46 -8.77 -8.14
C PHE A 98 3.67 -8.54 -6.84
N PRO A 99 4.28 -8.72 -5.66
CA PRO A 99 3.60 -8.55 -4.39
C PRO A 99 3.19 -7.09 -4.14
N ILE A 100 1.94 -6.89 -3.75
CA ILE A 100 1.41 -5.57 -3.38
C ILE A 100 0.80 -5.68 -1.99
N GLY A 101 1.29 -4.87 -1.06
CA GLY A 101 0.76 -4.75 0.29
C GLY A 101 0.02 -3.43 0.47
N ALA A 102 -1.16 -3.46 1.10
CA ALA A 102 -1.90 -2.25 1.45
C ALA A 102 -2.54 -2.38 2.83
N ILE A 103 -2.43 -1.34 3.64
CA ILE A 103 -2.91 -1.36 5.03
C ILE A 103 -3.88 -0.21 5.29
N CYS A 104 -4.83 -0.41 6.21
CA CYS A 104 -5.79 0.58 6.71
C CYS A 104 -6.69 1.15 5.59
N ALA A 105 -6.46 2.39 5.15
CA ALA A 105 -7.12 3.01 4.01
C ALA A 105 -6.46 2.66 2.66
N GLY A 106 -5.23 2.15 2.66
CA GLY A 106 -4.46 1.80 1.46
C GLY A 106 -5.20 0.88 0.48
N PRO A 107 -5.94 -0.16 0.91
CA PRO A 107 -6.73 -1.02 0.03
C PRO A 107 -7.79 -0.28 -0.80
N ILE A 108 -8.27 0.88 -0.35
CA ILE A 108 -9.25 1.70 -1.09
C ILE A 108 -8.67 2.20 -2.41
N TYR A 109 -7.39 2.57 -2.43
CA TYR A 109 -6.71 2.99 -3.67
C TYR A 109 -6.55 1.83 -4.64
N LEU A 110 -6.19 0.65 -4.13
CA LEU A 110 -6.11 -0.57 -4.95
C LEU A 110 -7.46 -0.93 -5.55
N ALA A 111 -8.54 -0.85 -4.76
CA ALA A 111 -9.91 -1.10 -5.24
C ALA A 111 -10.30 -0.11 -6.33
N LYS A 112 -10.07 1.20 -6.12
CA LYS A 112 -10.37 2.23 -7.12
C LYS A 112 -9.57 2.05 -8.42
N ALA A 113 -8.33 1.59 -8.32
CA ALA A 113 -7.49 1.29 -9.48
C ALA A 113 -7.86 -0.03 -10.18
N GLY A 114 -8.78 -0.85 -9.61
CA GLY A 114 -9.22 -2.13 -10.18
C GLY A 114 -8.39 -3.34 -9.75
N LEU A 115 -7.36 -3.14 -8.92
CA LEU A 115 -6.42 -4.21 -8.51
C LEU A 115 -7.01 -5.20 -7.48
N LEU A 116 -8.19 -4.88 -6.91
CA LEU A 116 -8.92 -5.77 -6.00
C LEU A 116 -10.16 -6.41 -6.66
N LYS A 117 -10.30 -6.30 -7.97
CA LYS A 117 -11.38 -6.97 -8.69
C LYS A 117 -11.26 -8.48 -8.47
N ASP A 118 -12.36 -9.08 -8.03
CA ASP A 118 -12.46 -10.53 -7.73
C ASP A 118 -11.49 -11.03 -6.65
N LYS A 119 -10.87 -10.14 -5.87
CA LYS A 119 -9.96 -10.49 -4.76
C LYS A 119 -10.60 -10.21 -3.40
N LYS A 120 -10.41 -11.13 -2.48
CA LYS A 120 -10.75 -10.93 -1.07
C LYS A 120 -9.78 -9.93 -0.44
N PHE A 121 -10.29 -9.02 0.38
CA PHE A 121 -9.45 -8.01 1.03
C PHE A 121 -10.05 -7.54 2.36
N THR A 122 -9.26 -6.84 3.15
CA THR A 122 -9.70 -6.11 4.35
C THR A 122 -9.23 -4.67 4.28
N ASN A 123 -9.87 -3.78 5.03
CA ASN A 123 -9.45 -2.41 5.26
C ASN A 123 -9.95 -1.93 6.63
N SER A 124 -9.60 -0.71 7.04
CA SER A 124 -10.07 -0.10 8.30
C SER A 124 -11.19 0.93 8.12
N MET A 125 -11.81 0.99 6.95
CA MET A 125 -12.92 1.90 6.73
C MET A 125 -14.18 1.38 7.41
N TYR A 126 -15.00 2.30 7.94
CA TYR A 126 -16.32 1.96 8.46
C TYR A 126 -17.22 1.37 7.36
N LEU A 127 -18.13 0.49 7.75
CA LEU A 127 -19.05 -0.19 6.84
C LEU A 127 -19.76 0.79 5.92
N GLU A 128 -20.36 1.84 6.48
CA GLU A 128 -21.11 2.85 5.74
C GLU A 128 -20.24 3.64 4.73
N MET A 129 -18.96 3.75 4.98
CA MET A 129 -18.02 4.37 4.03
C MET A 129 -17.72 3.43 2.87
N ASN A 130 -17.49 2.15 3.15
CA ASN A 130 -17.29 1.14 2.11
C ASN A 130 -18.51 1.05 1.18
N GLU A 131 -19.74 1.02 1.74
CA GLU A 131 -21.01 0.97 0.98
C GLU A 131 -21.20 2.18 0.05
N ARG A 132 -20.63 3.34 0.38
CA ARG A 132 -20.70 4.56 -0.44
C ARG A 132 -19.70 4.62 -1.59
N LEU A 133 -18.73 3.74 -1.62
CA LEU A 133 -17.67 3.72 -2.64
C LEU A 133 -18.05 2.73 -3.75
N PRO A 134 -18.44 3.20 -4.94
CA PRO A 134 -19.03 2.35 -6.01
C PRO A 134 -18.05 1.33 -6.59
N PHE A 135 -16.75 1.46 -6.31
CA PHE A 135 -15.69 0.56 -6.75
C PHE A 135 -15.32 -0.48 -5.69
N ILE A 136 -15.99 -0.47 -4.52
CA ILE A 136 -15.83 -1.49 -3.49
C ILE A 136 -16.86 -2.60 -3.70
N ASP A 137 -16.37 -3.81 -3.90
CA ASP A 137 -17.21 -5.01 -3.87
C ASP A 137 -17.32 -5.50 -2.41
N MET A 138 -18.49 -5.25 -1.81
CA MET A 138 -18.78 -5.61 -0.42
C MET A 138 -18.70 -7.13 -0.17
N GLU A 139 -18.98 -7.95 -1.18
CA GLU A 139 -18.91 -9.42 -1.07
C GLU A 139 -17.44 -9.92 -0.91
N ASN A 140 -16.48 -9.10 -1.32
CA ASN A 140 -15.07 -9.41 -1.23
C ASN A 140 -14.42 -8.96 0.08
N ILE A 141 -15.08 -8.11 0.88
CA ILE A 141 -14.53 -7.67 2.17
C ILE A 141 -14.49 -8.84 3.17
N ARG A 142 -13.39 -8.93 3.89
CA ARG A 142 -13.18 -9.86 5.00
C ARG A 142 -12.82 -9.10 6.26
N TYR A 143 -13.51 -9.38 7.35
CA TYR A 143 -13.26 -8.78 8.67
C TYR A 143 -12.18 -9.56 9.42
N GLN A 144 -10.97 -9.55 8.84
CA GLN A 144 -9.79 -10.22 9.38
C GLN A 144 -8.65 -9.22 9.48
N PRO A 145 -7.74 -9.36 10.47
CA PRO A 145 -6.60 -8.46 10.61
C PRO A 145 -5.73 -8.35 9.37
N VAL A 146 -5.50 -9.48 8.68
CA VAL A 146 -4.74 -9.57 7.43
C VAL A 146 -5.45 -10.54 6.49
N VAL A 147 -5.56 -10.16 5.22
CA VAL A 147 -6.10 -11.00 4.14
C VAL A 147 -5.07 -11.06 3.02
N GLU A 148 -4.76 -12.26 2.59
CA GLU A 148 -3.91 -12.54 1.43
C GLU A 148 -4.76 -13.18 0.33
N ASP A 149 -4.71 -12.60 -0.88
CA ASP A 149 -5.35 -13.17 -2.07
C ASP A 149 -4.47 -12.93 -3.30
N GLY A 150 -3.97 -14.01 -3.89
CA GLY A 150 -3.02 -13.96 -4.99
C GLY A 150 -1.73 -13.22 -4.61
N ASN A 151 -1.40 -12.19 -5.35
CA ASN A 151 -0.22 -11.34 -5.11
C ASN A 151 -0.50 -10.19 -4.14
N VAL A 152 -1.73 -9.99 -3.69
CA VAL A 152 -2.12 -8.87 -2.85
C VAL A 152 -2.28 -9.28 -1.39
N ILE A 153 -1.72 -8.48 -0.48
CA ILE A 153 -1.91 -8.57 0.96
C ILE A 153 -2.54 -7.27 1.45
N THR A 154 -3.68 -7.38 2.12
CA THR A 154 -4.33 -6.25 2.75
C THR A 154 -4.42 -6.43 4.26
N ALA A 155 -4.43 -5.34 5.03
CA ALA A 155 -4.49 -5.40 6.48
C ALA A 155 -5.33 -4.26 7.08
N GLN A 156 -5.84 -4.49 8.28
CA GLN A 156 -6.39 -3.43 9.14
C GLN A 156 -5.25 -2.62 9.76
N GLY A 157 -5.46 -1.34 10.06
CA GLY A 157 -4.41 -0.41 10.50
C GLY A 157 -3.74 -0.81 11.82
N ASP A 158 -4.47 -1.42 12.75
CA ASP A 158 -3.94 -1.94 14.00
C ASP A 158 -3.14 -3.24 13.83
N ALA A 159 -3.29 -3.91 12.69
CA ALA A 159 -2.61 -5.17 12.36
C ALA A 159 -1.22 -4.96 11.71
N TYR A 160 -0.62 -3.77 11.81
CA TYR A 160 0.63 -3.41 11.13
C TYR A 160 1.81 -4.38 11.37
N ARG A 161 1.88 -5.03 12.53
CA ARG A 161 2.92 -6.06 12.81
C ARG A 161 2.68 -7.34 12.03
N LEU A 162 1.43 -7.80 11.99
CA LEU A 162 1.05 -9.00 11.21
C LEU A 162 1.22 -8.73 9.72
N PHE A 163 0.87 -7.54 9.28
CA PHE A 163 1.07 -7.09 7.91
C PHE A 163 2.56 -7.13 7.50
N ALA A 164 3.45 -6.61 8.34
CA ALA A 164 4.90 -6.65 8.09
C ALA A 164 5.41 -8.09 7.91
N VAL A 165 4.99 -9.02 8.78
CA VAL A 165 5.36 -10.44 8.71
C VAL A 165 4.77 -11.11 7.46
N ALA A 166 3.51 -10.82 7.13
CA ALA A 166 2.86 -11.38 5.94
C ALA A 166 3.56 -10.92 4.67
N MET A 167 3.92 -9.63 4.57
CA MET A 167 4.68 -9.09 3.44
C MET A 167 6.07 -9.73 3.32
N ALA A 168 6.81 -9.87 4.44
CA ALA A 168 8.12 -10.51 4.43
C ALA A 168 8.03 -11.96 3.90
N ARG A 169 7.08 -12.75 4.38
CA ARG A 169 6.83 -14.11 3.85
C ARG A 169 6.48 -14.11 2.37
N LYS A 170 5.66 -13.15 1.93
CA LYS A 170 5.22 -13.05 0.54
C LYS A 170 6.37 -12.82 -0.44
N VAL A 171 7.37 -12.05 -0.04
CA VAL A 171 8.55 -11.77 -0.85
C VAL A 171 9.69 -12.81 -0.65
N GLY A 172 9.46 -13.83 0.19
CA GLY A 172 10.37 -14.97 0.34
C GLY A 172 11.43 -14.83 1.44
N TYR A 173 11.14 -14.01 2.47
CA TYR A 173 11.95 -13.87 3.68
C TYR A 173 11.47 -14.71 4.85
#